data_dbae036b41bb339438d29bfa4ddd668b
#
_entry.id   dbae036b41bb339438d29bfa4ddd668b
#
_cell.length_a   1.000
_cell.length_b   1.000
_cell.length_c   1.000
_cell.angle_alpha   90.00
_cell.angle_beta   90.00
_cell.angle_gamma   90.00
#
_symmetry.space_group_name_H-M   'P 1'
#
loop_
_entity.id
_entity.type
_entity.pdbx_description
1 polymer ?
#
loop_
_entity_poly.entity_id
_entity_poly.type
_entity_poly.pdbx_seq_one_letter_code
_entity_poly.pdbx_strand_id
1 'polypeptide(L)'
;MIMEDQSLLMRVLGYSPKMRILDYLLDFPTNDFTKKEIIEALGMSKQTFYKYFDDFEEVGIVKVNRAIGKAKLYKVNYENPFVQDLVNMEKKLSLQIAEEEESKLKKPIPAK
;
A
#
# COMPACT_ATOMS: atom_id res chain seq x y z
N MET A 1 -14.43 13.11 -4.49
CA MET A 1 -13.24 13.93 -4.48
C MET A 1 -12.00 13.08 -4.30
N ILE A 2 -10.98 13.32 -5.08
CA ILE A 2 -9.75 12.57 -5.02
C ILE A 2 -8.82 13.22 -4.01
N MET A 3 -8.31 12.44 -3.08
CA MET A 3 -7.32 12.92 -2.12
C MET A 3 -5.96 12.86 -2.78
N GLU A 4 -5.19 13.92 -2.60
CA GLU A 4 -3.90 14.03 -3.29
C GLU A 4 -2.91 12.95 -2.85
N ASP A 5 -3.05 12.49 -1.62
CA ASP A 5 -2.14 11.47 -1.08
C ASP A 5 -2.64 10.05 -1.32
N GLN A 6 -3.72 9.90 -2.08
CA GLN A 6 -4.23 8.57 -2.41
C GLN A 6 -3.33 7.89 -3.43
N SER A 7 -2.98 6.63 -3.16
CA SER A 7 -2.19 5.87 -4.11
C SER A 7 -3.04 5.48 -5.32
N LEU A 8 -2.36 5.09 -6.41
CA LEU A 8 -3.04 4.60 -7.59
C LEU A 8 -3.82 3.33 -7.29
N LEU A 9 -3.26 2.51 -6.40
CA LEU A 9 -3.93 1.27 -6.01
C LEU A 9 -5.27 1.56 -5.35
N MET A 10 -5.31 2.54 -4.46
CA MET A 10 -6.56 2.93 -3.80
C MET A 10 -7.53 3.58 -4.77
N ARG A 11 -7.03 4.31 -5.74
CA ARG A 11 -7.90 4.92 -6.74
C ARG A 11 -8.64 3.86 -7.56
N VAL A 12 -7.96 2.75 -7.82
CA VAL A 12 -8.55 1.68 -8.63
C VAL A 12 -9.41 0.75 -7.79
N LEU A 13 -8.92 0.34 -6.63
CA LEU A 13 -9.56 -0.69 -5.82
C LEU A 13 -10.46 -0.18 -4.71
N GLY A 14 -10.45 1.12 -4.48
CA GLY A 14 -11.30 1.71 -3.47
C GLY A 14 -10.53 2.13 -2.24
N TYR A 15 -11.18 2.97 -1.45
CA TYR A 15 -10.58 3.59 -0.27
C TYR A 15 -11.27 3.03 0.97
N SER A 16 -10.69 1.98 1.55
CA SER A 16 -11.23 1.34 2.74
C SER A 16 -10.15 1.29 3.81
N PRO A 17 -10.54 1.07 5.07
CA PRO A 17 -9.52 0.91 6.11
C PRO A 17 -8.52 -0.20 5.80
N LYS A 18 -9.00 -1.29 5.23
CA LYS A 18 -8.13 -2.41 4.87
C LYS A 18 -7.10 -2.00 3.82
N MET A 19 -7.56 -1.28 2.80
CA MET A 19 -6.67 -0.78 1.74
C MET A 19 -5.70 0.25 2.26
N ARG A 20 -6.13 1.08 3.21
CA ARG A 20 -5.24 2.07 3.80
C ARG A 20 -4.07 1.42 4.51
N ILE A 21 -4.33 0.34 5.24
CA ILE A 21 -3.28 -0.39 5.93
C ILE A 21 -2.30 -0.97 4.92
N LEU A 22 -2.84 -1.64 3.91
CA LEU A 22 -2.01 -2.30 2.90
C LEU A 22 -1.18 -1.28 2.13
N ASP A 23 -1.80 -0.19 1.72
CA ASP A 23 -1.13 0.86 0.98
C ASP A 23 0.03 1.47 1.77
N TYR A 24 -0.19 1.71 3.06
CA TYR A 24 0.84 2.26 3.92
C TYR A 24 2.07 1.34 3.96
N LEU A 25 1.82 0.04 4.12
CA LEU A 25 2.91 -0.92 4.20
C LEU A 25 3.65 -1.05 2.87
N LEU A 26 2.93 -0.97 1.76
CA LEU A 26 3.56 -1.05 0.44
C LEU A 26 4.37 0.19 0.10
N ASP A 27 4.03 1.33 0.68
CA ASP A 27 4.78 2.56 0.47
C ASP A 27 6.16 2.51 1.13
N PHE A 28 6.33 1.66 2.15
CA PHE A 28 7.57 1.56 2.90
C PHE A 28 8.05 0.11 2.92
N PRO A 29 8.41 -0.41 1.75
CA PRO A 29 8.63 -1.86 1.60
C PRO A 29 9.81 -2.41 2.39
N THR A 30 10.79 -1.58 2.71
CA THR A 30 11.98 -2.04 3.43
C THR A 30 11.89 -1.80 4.93
N ASN A 31 10.81 -1.12 5.37
CA ASN A 31 10.67 -0.77 6.78
C ASN A 31 9.78 -1.80 7.49
N ASP A 32 10.03 -1.96 8.78
CA ASP A 32 9.11 -2.72 9.62
C ASP A 32 8.52 -1.80 10.67
N PHE A 33 7.35 -2.15 11.18
CA PHE A 33 6.57 -1.29 12.07
C PHE A 33 5.91 -2.11 13.15
N THR A 34 5.81 -1.52 14.34
CA THR A 34 4.92 -2.08 15.36
C THR A 34 3.48 -1.76 14.96
N LYS A 35 2.55 -2.53 15.51
CA LYS A 35 1.13 -2.26 15.26
C LYS A 35 0.75 -0.86 15.72
N LYS A 36 1.31 -0.43 16.85
CA LYS A 36 1.04 0.90 17.38
C LYS A 36 1.48 1.99 16.41
N GLU A 37 2.64 1.81 15.82
CA GLU A 37 3.15 2.80 14.86
C GLU A 37 2.22 2.93 13.66
N ILE A 38 1.71 1.82 13.15
CA ILE A 38 0.81 1.86 11.99
C ILE A 38 -0.51 2.54 12.39
N ILE A 39 -1.04 2.19 13.54
CA ILE A 39 -2.29 2.78 14.03
C ILE A 39 -2.16 4.29 14.13
N GLU A 40 -1.06 4.75 14.69
CA GLU A 40 -0.83 6.18 14.87
C GLU A 40 -0.64 6.88 13.53
N ALA A 41 0.12 6.26 12.62
CA ALA A 41 0.37 6.85 11.33
C ALA A 41 -0.90 7.02 10.52
N LEU A 42 -1.82 6.06 10.62
CA LEU A 42 -3.05 6.09 9.85
C LEU A 42 -4.18 6.83 10.56
N GLY A 43 -4.01 7.15 11.84
CA GLY A 43 -5.08 7.77 12.61
C GLY A 43 -6.31 6.89 12.72
N MET A 44 -6.10 5.58 12.77
CA MET A 44 -7.17 4.60 12.73
C MET A 44 -7.48 4.14 14.15
N SER A 45 -8.73 3.74 14.40
CA SER A 45 -9.05 3.20 15.71
C SER A 45 -8.37 1.84 15.87
N LYS A 46 -7.99 1.54 17.11
CA LYS A 46 -7.33 0.29 17.42
C LYS A 46 -8.20 -0.91 17.02
N GLN A 47 -9.50 -0.79 17.30
CA GLN A 47 -10.43 -1.86 17.01
C GLN A 47 -10.52 -2.15 15.51
N THR A 48 -10.62 -1.10 14.71
CA THR A 48 -10.67 -1.24 13.26
C THR A 48 -9.37 -1.84 12.73
N PHE A 49 -8.23 -1.36 13.25
CA PHE A 49 -6.94 -1.85 12.80
C PHE A 49 -6.79 -3.34 13.06
N TYR A 50 -7.05 -3.78 14.29
CA TYR A 50 -6.87 -5.20 14.63
C TYR A 50 -7.77 -6.11 13.82
N LYS A 51 -8.99 -5.65 13.54
CA LYS A 51 -9.91 -6.43 12.74
C LYS A 51 -9.32 -6.80 11.38
N TYR A 52 -8.68 -5.86 10.73
CA TYR A 52 -8.16 -6.09 9.37
C TYR A 52 -6.72 -6.59 9.37
N PHE A 53 -5.93 -6.15 10.33
CA PHE A 53 -4.53 -6.57 10.36
C PHE A 53 -4.39 -8.04 10.74
N ASP A 54 -5.24 -8.51 11.63
CA ASP A 54 -5.23 -9.93 12.00
C ASP A 54 -5.49 -10.80 10.78
N ASP A 55 -6.40 -10.36 9.93
CA ASP A 55 -6.68 -11.07 8.69
C ASP A 55 -5.46 -11.08 7.77
N PHE A 56 -4.77 -9.98 7.67
CA PHE A 56 -3.55 -9.91 6.86
C PHE A 56 -2.48 -10.86 7.38
N GLU A 57 -2.36 -10.99 8.70
CA GLU A 57 -1.43 -11.95 9.27
C GLU A 57 -1.83 -13.38 8.93
N GLU A 58 -3.11 -13.68 9.05
CA GLU A 58 -3.61 -15.03 8.84
C GLU A 58 -3.36 -15.49 7.41
N VAL A 59 -3.61 -14.62 6.44
CA VAL A 59 -3.41 -15.01 5.03
C VAL A 59 -1.98 -14.77 4.55
N GLY A 60 -1.08 -14.31 5.43
CA GLY A 60 0.33 -14.20 5.10
C GLY A 60 0.74 -12.99 4.28
N ILE A 61 -0.07 -11.95 4.28
CA ILE A 61 0.27 -10.70 3.59
C ILE A 61 1.32 -9.92 4.37
N VAL A 62 1.25 -9.99 5.70
CA VAL A 62 2.26 -9.38 6.56
C VAL A 62 2.88 -10.47 7.41
N LYS A 63 4.09 -10.21 7.86
CA LYS A 63 4.80 -11.16 8.72
C LYS A 63 5.62 -10.40 9.74
N VAL A 64 5.95 -11.08 10.84
CA VAL A 64 6.87 -10.52 11.83
C VAL A 64 8.26 -10.55 11.22
N ASN A 65 8.90 -9.39 11.16
CA ASN A 65 10.27 -9.28 10.65
C ASN A 65 11.29 -9.47 11.75
N ARG A 66 11.01 -8.90 12.92
CA ARG A 66 11.90 -9.03 14.08
C ARG A 66 11.13 -8.63 15.33
N ALA A 67 11.74 -8.91 16.47
CA ALA A 67 11.16 -8.53 17.75
C ALA A 67 12.18 -7.75 18.55
N ILE A 68 11.74 -6.71 19.23
CA ILE A 68 12.58 -5.94 20.13
C ILE A 68 11.86 -5.95 21.49
N GLY A 69 12.44 -6.68 22.44
CA GLY A 69 11.78 -6.91 23.71
C GLY A 69 10.45 -7.63 23.47
N LYS A 70 9.37 -7.07 23.94
CA LYS A 70 8.03 -7.64 23.76
C LYS A 70 7.35 -7.12 22.49
N ALA A 71 7.96 -6.18 21.82
CA ALA A 71 7.37 -5.58 20.62
C ALA A 71 7.75 -6.38 19.39
N LYS A 72 6.74 -6.67 18.57
CA LYS A 72 6.96 -7.31 17.28
C LYS A 72 6.86 -6.25 16.19
N LEU A 73 7.78 -6.33 15.24
CA LEU A 73 7.80 -5.41 14.11
C LEU A 73 7.44 -6.18 12.86
N TYR A 74 6.48 -5.64 12.14
CA TYR A 74 5.86 -6.30 10.99
C TYR A 74 6.25 -5.62 9.70
N LYS A 75 6.29 -6.41 8.64
CA LYS A 75 6.50 -5.87 7.30
C LYS A 75 5.68 -6.69 6.31
N VAL A 76 5.56 -6.16 5.10
CA VAL A 76 4.90 -6.88 4.02
C VAL A 76 5.69 -8.13 3.70
N ASN A 77 4.99 -9.22 3.47
CA ASN A 77 5.62 -10.49 3.13
C ASN A 77 5.76 -10.60 1.61
N TYR A 78 6.92 -10.23 1.10
CA TYR A 78 7.17 -10.25 -0.34
C TYR A 78 7.35 -11.64 -0.91
N GLU A 79 7.41 -12.66 -0.06
CA GLU A 79 7.43 -14.04 -0.52
C GLU A 79 6.03 -14.54 -0.87
N ASN A 80 5.01 -13.83 -0.43
CA ASN A 80 3.63 -14.20 -0.73
C ASN A 80 3.31 -13.83 -2.19
N PRO A 81 2.86 -14.81 -3.01
CA PRO A 81 2.60 -14.53 -4.42
C PRO A 81 1.55 -13.45 -4.65
N PHE A 82 0.55 -13.38 -3.79
CA PHE A 82 -0.47 -12.33 -3.90
C PHE A 82 0.14 -10.95 -3.72
N VAL A 83 1.05 -10.83 -2.75
CA VAL A 83 1.76 -9.56 -2.54
C VAL A 83 2.60 -9.21 -3.75
N GLN A 84 3.27 -10.19 -4.33
CA GLN A 84 4.06 -9.95 -5.53
C GLN A 84 3.19 -9.44 -6.67
N ASP A 85 2.01 -10.01 -6.82
CA ASP A 85 1.08 -9.58 -7.85
C ASP A 85 0.58 -8.17 -7.60
N LEU A 86 0.32 -7.82 -6.33
CA LEU A 86 -0.10 -6.46 -6.00
C LEU A 86 0.98 -5.44 -6.33
N VAL A 87 2.22 -5.74 -5.98
CA VAL A 87 3.34 -4.85 -6.26
C VAL A 87 3.50 -4.66 -7.76
N ASN A 88 3.38 -5.74 -8.52
CA ASN A 88 3.49 -5.66 -9.96
C ASN A 88 2.35 -4.86 -10.57
N MET A 89 1.15 -5.02 -10.04
CA MET A 89 0.00 -4.27 -10.52
C MET A 89 0.19 -2.77 -10.29
N GLU A 90 0.69 -2.40 -9.12
CA GLU A 90 0.94 -1.01 -8.82
C GLU A 90 2.01 -0.42 -9.72
N LYS A 91 3.06 -1.18 -10.00
CA LYS A 91 4.10 -0.74 -10.92
C LYS A 91 3.55 -0.53 -12.32
N LYS A 92 2.71 -1.44 -12.78
CA LYS A 92 2.11 -1.32 -14.11
C LYS A 92 1.23 -0.09 -14.21
N LEU A 93 0.45 0.18 -13.17
CA LEU A 93 -0.39 1.38 -13.16
C LEU A 93 0.45 2.64 -13.20
N SER A 94 1.52 2.68 -12.41
CA SER A 94 2.41 3.83 -12.37
C SER A 94 3.04 4.07 -13.74
N LEU A 95 3.52 3.01 -14.37
CA LEU A 95 4.14 3.13 -15.70
C LEU A 95 3.12 3.58 -16.73
N GLN A 96 1.93 3.03 -16.69
CA GLN A 96 0.89 3.39 -17.65
C GLN A 96 0.55 4.86 -17.56
N ILE A 97 0.39 5.37 -16.34
CA ILE A 97 0.06 6.78 -16.16
C ILE A 97 1.22 7.66 -16.58
N ALA A 98 2.45 7.27 -16.24
CA ALA A 98 3.62 8.03 -16.64
C ALA A 98 3.74 8.09 -18.16
N GLU A 99 3.49 6.98 -18.83
CA GLU A 99 3.53 6.95 -20.28
C GLU A 99 2.46 7.82 -20.91
N GLU A 100 1.27 7.80 -20.33
CA GLU A 100 0.19 8.64 -20.83
C GLU A 100 0.51 10.11 -20.66
N GLU A 101 1.06 10.49 -19.51
CA GLU A 101 1.42 11.86 -19.27
C GLU A 101 2.57 12.30 -20.19
N GLU A 102 3.54 11.45 -20.38
CA GLU A 102 4.63 11.75 -21.27
C GLU A 102 4.14 11.89 -22.71
N SER A 103 3.24 11.03 -23.12
CA SER A 103 2.66 11.10 -24.44
C SER A 103 1.90 12.41 -24.65
N LYS A 104 1.19 12.86 -23.64
CA LYS A 104 0.49 14.14 -23.73
C LYS A 104 1.43 15.31 -23.84
N LEU A 105 2.54 15.24 -23.12
CA LEU A 105 3.52 16.33 -23.15
C LEU A 105 4.29 16.36 -24.46
N LYS A 106 4.62 15.20 -25.01
CA LYS A 106 5.40 15.12 -26.23
C LYS A 106 4.57 15.30 -27.49
N LYS A 107 3.29 15.07 -27.36
CA LYS A 107 2.42 15.12 -28.50
C LYS A 107 2.29 16.54 -28.98
N PRO A 108 2.53 16.81 -30.26
CA PRO A 108 2.34 18.17 -30.75
C PRO A 108 0.88 18.56 -30.63
N ILE A 109 0.67 19.82 -30.43
CA ILE A 109 -0.68 20.33 -30.37
C ILE A 109 -1.35 20.06 -31.71
N PRO A 110 -2.54 19.47 -31.70
CA PRO A 110 -3.21 19.20 -32.96
C PRO A 110 -3.39 20.48 -33.76
N ALA A 111 -3.20 20.37 -35.03
CA ALA A 111 -3.29 21.51 -35.89
C ALA A 111 -4.70 22.04 -36.04
N LYS A 112 -5.61 21.45 -35.37
CA LYS A 112 -6.98 21.90 -35.45
C LYS A 112 -7.70 21.73 -34.16
#